data_d8627c8ea3cdcd9d0b92c6313997eb09
#
_entry.id   d8627c8ea3cdcd9d0b92c6313997eb09
#
_cell.length_a   1.000
_cell.length_b   1.000
_cell.length_c   1.000
_cell.angle_alpha   90.00
_cell.angle_beta   90.00
_cell.angle_gamma   90.00
#
_symmetry.space_group_name_H-M   'P 1'
#
loop_
_entity.id
_entity.type
_entity.pdbx_description
1 polymer ?
#
loop_
_entity_poly.entity_id
_entity_poly.type
_entity_poly.pdbx_seq_one_letter_code
_entity_poly.pdbx_strand_id
1 'polypeptide(L)'
;MKQTHIKDVFFDLDHTLWDFDKNSELTFDGIFNRNHPEIETKQFIEKYVPINHACWKLYQYDKITHEELRYKRLKNSFDAINYAISDEEIDEISIDYIRFLPENNHLFDGAIELLEYLKPNYNLHIITNGFADVQFKKINNSKIANFFHTVTNSEMAGVKKPNPTIFDFALDLAKAKKENSIMIGDSLDADVQGALDAGLDAIYFNEKNIEVENNIKHISHLLELKKYL
;
A
#
# COMPACT_ATOMS: atom_id res chain seq x y z
N MET A 1 18.11 9.78 -17.34
CA MET A 1 17.47 10.22 -18.61
C MET A 1 16.01 9.86 -18.53
N LYS A 2 15.13 10.75 -19.00
CA LYS A 2 13.69 10.48 -19.03
C LYS A 2 13.34 9.30 -19.94
N GLN A 3 12.39 8.49 -19.49
CA GLN A 3 11.93 7.29 -20.20
C GLN A 3 10.79 7.64 -21.15
N THR A 4 11.14 8.18 -22.32
CA THR A 4 10.18 8.73 -23.30
C THR A 4 9.24 7.68 -23.93
N HIS A 5 9.49 6.38 -23.73
CA HIS A 5 8.64 5.29 -24.21
C HIS A 5 7.49 4.95 -23.26
N ILE A 6 7.58 5.36 -21.98
CA ILE A 6 6.53 5.10 -20.98
C ILE A 6 5.28 5.92 -21.30
N LYS A 7 4.13 5.28 -21.18
CA LYS A 7 2.78 5.88 -21.38
C LYS A 7 1.88 5.62 -20.19
N ASP A 8 2.06 4.48 -19.53
CA ASP A 8 1.21 3.99 -18.46
C ASP A 8 2.03 3.84 -17.18
N VAL A 9 1.61 4.52 -16.10
CA VAL A 9 2.28 4.51 -14.80
C VAL A 9 1.36 3.87 -13.79
N PHE A 10 1.79 2.74 -13.25
CA PHE A 10 1.09 1.99 -12.21
C PHE A 10 1.72 2.30 -10.86
N PHE A 11 0.89 2.65 -9.89
CA PHE A 11 1.31 2.89 -8.52
C PHE A 11 0.76 1.82 -7.59
N ASP A 12 1.54 1.39 -6.62
CA ASP A 12 0.96 0.88 -5.40
C ASP A 12 0.30 2.02 -4.61
N LEU A 13 -0.58 1.70 -3.67
CA LEU A 13 -1.28 2.70 -2.89
C LEU A 13 -0.67 2.86 -1.49
N ASP A 14 -0.68 1.79 -0.68
CA ASP A 14 -0.28 1.81 0.72
C ASP A 14 1.24 1.87 0.83
N HIS A 15 1.79 2.74 1.67
CA HIS A 15 3.23 3.02 1.79
C HIS A 15 3.90 3.61 0.54
N THR A 16 3.12 3.87 -0.53
CA THR A 16 3.62 4.50 -1.75
C THR A 16 3.03 5.89 -1.97
N LEU A 17 1.72 5.98 -2.13
CA LEU A 17 1.01 7.26 -2.22
C LEU A 17 0.31 7.61 -0.92
N TRP A 18 -0.22 6.62 -0.22
CA TRP A 18 -0.99 6.73 1.01
C TRP A 18 -0.13 6.33 2.20
N ASP A 19 0.06 7.27 3.14
CA ASP A 19 0.89 7.09 4.34
C ASP A 19 0.18 6.16 5.33
N PHE A 20 0.38 4.86 5.12
CA PHE A 20 -0.30 3.82 5.88
C PHE A 20 0.03 3.87 7.37
N ASP A 21 1.31 4.06 7.73
CA ASP A 21 1.74 4.04 9.13
C ASP A 21 1.14 5.22 9.89
N LYS A 22 1.15 6.42 9.31
CA LYS A 22 0.54 7.63 9.90
C LYS A 22 -0.97 7.49 10.06
N ASN A 23 -1.65 7.03 9.03
CA ASN A 23 -3.12 6.88 9.08
C ASN A 23 -3.54 5.76 10.05
N SER A 24 -2.74 4.68 10.17
CA SER A 24 -2.96 3.63 11.17
C SER A 24 -2.79 4.15 12.60
N GLU A 25 -1.72 4.93 12.86
CA GLU A 25 -1.49 5.55 14.16
C GLU A 25 -2.69 6.39 14.59
N LEU A 26 -3.15 7.29 13.72
CA LEU A 26 -4.31 8.15 14.00
C LEU A 26 -5.60 7.35 14.22
N THR A 27 -5.76 6.25 13.49
CA THR A 27 -6.94 5.37 13.65
C THR A 27 -6.93 4.67 14.99
N PHE A 28 -5.80 4.09 15.41
CA PHE A 28 -5.69 3.45 16.71
C PHE A 28 -5.79 4.46 17.85
N ASP A 29 -5.21 5.66 17.70
CA ASP A 29 -5.36 6.73 18.68
C ASP A 29 -6.83 7.07 18.91
N GLY A 30 -7.61 7.23 17.84
CA GLY A 30 -9.04 7.46 17.93
C GLY A 30 -9.84 6.29 18.54
N ILE A 31 -9.45 5.04 18.30
CA ILE A 31 -10.09 3.84 18.88
C ILE A 31 -9.74 3.72 20.37
N PHE A 32 -8.47 3.83 20.73
CA PHE A 32 -8.01 3.65 22.11
C PHE A 32 -8.51 4.77 23.01
N ASN A 33 -8.46 6.03 22.59
CA ASN A 33 -8.99 7.14 23.39
C ASN A 33 -10.48 6.99 23.72
N ARG A 34 -11.24 6.26 22.90
CA ARG A 34 -12.68 6.00 23.15
C ARG A 34 -12.93 4.81 24.07
N ASN A 35 -12.23 3.69 23.82
CA ASN A 35 -12.59 2.40 24.37
C ASN A 35 -11.53 1.82 25.32
N HIS A 36 -10.26 2.20 25.14
CA HIS A 36 -9.11 1.65 25.87
C HIS A 36 -8.09 2.74 26.23
N PRO A 37 -8.49 3.80 26.98
CA PRO A 37 -7.66 4.98 27.22
C PRO A 37 -6.37 4.70 28.02
N GLU A 38 -6.26 3.51 28.61
CA GLU A 38 -5.04 3.04 29.29
C GLU A 38 -3.95 2.56 28.32
N ILE A 39 -4.27 2.36 27.04
CA ILE A 39 -3.30 1.93 26.03
C ILE A 39 -2.58 3.15 25.45
N GLU A 40 -1.27 3.23 25.61
CA GLU A 40 -0.47 4.23 24.95
C GLU A 40 -0.31 3.90 23.46
N THR A 41 -0.97 4.66 22.59
CA THR A 41 -1.01 4.43 21.14
C THR A 41 0.38 4.29 20.55
N LYS A 42 1.32 5.15 20.94
CA LYS A 42 2.69 5.12 20.42
C LYS A 42 3.39 3.79 20.70
N GLN A 43 3.27 3.30 21.94
CA GLN A 43 3.86 2.01 22.33
C GLN A 43 3.24 0.85 21.53
N PHE A 44 1.93 0.90 21.30
CA PHE A 44 1.24 -0.09 20.48
C PHE A 44 1.73 -0.06 19.02
N ILE A 45 1.81 1.12 18.40
CA ILE A 45 2.23 1.31 17.00
C ILE A 45 3.66 0.85 16.76
N GLU A 46 4.58 1.09 17.69
CA GLU A 46 5.96 0.57 17.61
C GLU A 46 6.02 -0.96 17.47
N LYS A 47 5.05 -1.68 18.04
CA LYS A 47 4.92 -3.13 17.88
C LYS A 47 4.06 -3.53 16.69
N TYR A 48 2.96 -2.79 16.46
CA TYR A 48 2.02 -3.09 15.40
C TYR A 48 2.62 -3.01 14.00
N VAL A 49 3.40 -1.97 13.69
CA VAL A 49 3.95 -1.77 12.34
C VAL A 49 4.76 -2.99 11.86
N PRO A 50 5.81 -3.45 12.56
CA PRO A 50 6.56 -4.62 12.10
C PRO A 50 5.73 -5.91 12.09
N ILE A 51 4.82 -6.09 13.06
CA ILE A 51 3.94 -7.26 13.14
C ILE A 51 2.95 -7.28 11.96
N ASN A 52 2.36 -6.12 11.64
CA ASN A 52 1.46 -5.96 10.51
C ASN A 52 2.17 -6.28 9.18
N HIS A 53 3.39 -5.74 8.98
CA HIS A 53 4.20 -6.08 7.80
C HIS A 53 4.47 -7.60 7.70
N ALA A 54 4.83 -8.25 8.80
CA ALA A 54 5.05 -9.69 8.82
C ALA A 54 3.77 -10.49 8.48
N CYS A 55 2.62 -10.09 9.03
CA CYS A 55 1.33 -10.71 8.73
C CYS A 55 0.93 -10.51 7.26
N TRP A 56 1.10 -9.30 6.70
CA TRP A 56 0.85 -9.03 5.29
C TRP A 56 1.76 -9.87 4.38
N LYS A 57 3.03 -10.06 4.76
CA LYS A 57 3.96 -10.94 4.03
C LYS A 57 3.46 -12.40 4.00
N LEU A 58 2.94 -12.91 5.12
CA LEU A 58 2.33 -14.24 5.15
C LEU A 58 1.07 -14.31 4.28
N TYR A 59 0.22 -13.29 4.33
CA TYR A 59 -1.00 -13.21 3.52
C TYR A 59 -0.71 -13.10 2.02
N GLN A 60 0.32 -12.34 1.64
CA GLN A 60 0.80 -12.21 0.25
C GLN A 60 1.10 -13.57 -0.38
N TYR A 61 1.64 -14.51 0.40
CA TYR A 61 1.98 -15.86 -0.04
C TYR A 61 0.96 -16.94 0.36
N ASP A 62 -0.27 -16.57 0.66
CA ASP A 62 -1.37 -17.48 1.02
C ASP A 62 -1.03 -18.42 2.22
N LYS A 63 -0.16 -17.97 3.15
CA LYS A 63 0.22 -18.71 4.37
C LYS A 63 -0.79 -18.49 5.50
N ILE A 64 -1.57 -17.43 5.43
CA ILE A 64 -2.67 -17.13 6.35
C ILE A 64 -3.87 -16.62 5.56
N THR A 65 -5.08 -16.81 6.12
CA THR A 65 -6.32 -16.28 5.53
C THR A 65 -6.50 -14.79 5.81
N HIS A 66 -7.51 -14.17 5.20
CA HIS A 66 -7.91 -12.79 5.47
C HIS A 66 -8.31 -12.58 6.95
N GLU A 67 -9.09 -13.52 7.50
CA GLU A 67 -9.53 -13.50 8.90
C GLU A 67 -8.32 -13.62 9.83
N GLU A 68 -7.40 -14.56 9.54
CA GLU A 68 -6.17 -14.72 10.31
C GLU A 68 -5.28 -13.49 10.26
N LEU A 69 -5.16 -12.82 9.10
CA LEU A 69 -4.43 -11.56 8.96
C LEU A 69 -5.00 -10.50 9.92
N ARG A 70 -6.33 -10.31 9.87
CA ARG A 70 -7.03 -9.30 10.68
C ARG A 70 -6.86 -9.55 12.17
N TYR A 71 -7.00 -10.80 12.61
CA TYR A 71 -6.87 -11.20 14.00
C TYR A 71 -5.41 -11.17 14.47
N LYS A 72 -4.51 -11.87 13.77
CA LYS A 72 -3.12 -12.08 14.21
C LYS A 72 -2.33 -10.79 14.34
N ARG A 73 -2.51 -9.82 13.44
CA ARG A 73 -1.80 -8.53 13.53
C ARG A 73 -2.18 -7.75 14.80
N LEU A 74 -3.43 -7.83 15.26
CA LEU A 74 -3.87 -7.19 16.50
C LEU A 74 -3.44 -8.02 17.72
N LYS A 75 -3.79 -9.31 17.76
CA LYS A 75 -3.46 -10.20 18.87
C LYS A 75 -1.97 -10.18 19.21
N ASN A 76 -1.12 -10.35 18.19
CA ASN A 76 0.33 -10.35 18.39
C ASN A 76 0.85 -8.97 18.86
N SER A 77 0.20 -7.87 18.45
CA SER A 77 0.59 -6.53 18.90
C SER A 77 0.23 -6.27 20.35
N PHE A 78 -0.96 -6.71 20.79
CA PHE A 78 -1.35 -6.64 22.20
C PHE A 78 -0.47 -7.54 23.08
N ASP A 79 -0.16 -8.73 22.62
CA ASP A 79 0.76 -9.63 23.33
C ASP A 79 2.16 -9.01 23.47
N ALA A 80 2.64 -8.32 22.42
CA ALA A 80 3.96 -7.67 22.41
C ALA A 80 4.08 -6.48 23.36
N ILE A 81 2.96 -5.86 23.75
CA ILE A 81 2.91 -4.82 24.80
C ILE A 81 2.48 -5.38 26.17
N ASN A 82 2.32 -6.71 26.31
CA ASN A 82 1.83 -7.40 27.50
C ASN A 82 0.45 -6.91 27.97
N TYR A 83 -0.44 -6.54 27.07
CA TYR A 83 -1.80 -6.12 27.35
C TYR A 83 -2.75 -7.30 27.18
N ALA A 84 -3.44 -7.68 28.27
CA ALA A 84 -4.45 -8.73 28.24
C ALA A 84 -5.74 -8.22 27.57
N ILE A 85 -6.15 -8.87 26.50
CA ILE A 85 -7.34 -8.51 25.71
C ILE A 85 -8.07 -9.80 25.31
N SER A 86 -9.40 -9.75 25.32
CA SER A 86 -10.22 -10.87 24.86
C SER A 86 -10.31 -10.93 23.33
N ASP A 87 -10.71 -12.09 22.81
CA ASP A 87 -10.91 -12.27 21.38
C ASP A 87 -12.06 -11.41 20.85
N GLU A 88 -13.11 -11.20 21.65
CA GLU A 88 -14.24 -10.33 21.34
C GLU A 88 -13.80 -8.87 21.18
N GLU A 89 -12.97 -8.36 22.09
CA GLU A 89 -12.43 -6.99 22.00
C GLU A 89 -11.50 -6.82 20.79
N ILE A 90 -10.71 -7.85 20.43
CA ILE A 90 -9.89 -7.85 19.21
C ILE A 90 -10.78 -7.73 17.97
N ASP A 91 -11.88 -8.49 17.92
CA ASP A 91 -12.82 -8.43 16.79
C ASP A 91 -13.47 -7.05 16.69
N GLU A 92 -13.91 -6.45 17.81
CA GLU A 92 -14.46 -5.09 17.83
C GLU A 92 -13.44 -4.06 17.34
N ILE A 93 -12.19 -4.09 17.83
CA ILE A 93 -11.12 -3.21 17.39
C ILE A 93 -10.81 -3.43 15.90
N SER A 94 -10.83 -4.69 15.43
CA SER A 94 -10.61 -5.02 14.02
C SER A 94 -11.69 -4.43 13.11
N ILE A 95 -12.94 -4.48 13.53
CA ILE A 95 -14.08 -3.90 12.79
C ILE A 95 -13.95 -2.37 12.75
N ASP A 96 -13.71 -1.75 13.89
CA ASP A 96 -13.55 -0.31 14.01
C ASP A 96 -12.33 0.19 13.22
N TYR A 97 -11.21 -0.54 13.25
CA TYR A 97 -10.02 -0.21 12.49
C TYR A 97 -10.31 -0.16 10.98
N ILE A 98 -10.96 -1.19 10.43
CA ILE A 98 -11.31 -1.24 8.99
C ILE A 98 -12.31 -0.13 8.64
N ARG A 99 -13.22 0.21 9.56
CA ARG A 99 -14.20 1.26 9.36
C ARG A 99 -13.57 2.65 9.34
N PHE A 100 -12.71 2.95 10.32
CA PHE A 100 -12.18 4.31 10.53
C PHE A 100 -10.87 4.59 9.81
N LEU A 101 -10.09 3.56 9.42
CA LEU A 101 -8.83 3.72 8.72
C LEU A 101 -8.94 4.64 7.48
N PRO A 102 -9.94 4.48 6.59
CA PRO A 102 -10.08 5.34 5.42
C PRO A 102 -10.58 6.76 5.72
N GLU A 103 -10.90 7.10 6.97
CA GLU A 103 -11.28 8.46 7.37
C GLU A 103 -10.05 9.34 7.57
N ASN A 104 -8.88 8.74 7.86
CA ASN A 104 -7.60 9.40 7.88
C ASN A 104 -7.00 9.34 6.47
N ASN A 105 -6.54 10.48 5.94
CA ASN A 105 -6.25 10.60 4.50
C ASN A 105 -4.91 11.28 4.22
N HIS A 106 -3.92 11.02 5.06
CA HIS A 106 -2.56 11.49 4.84
C HIS A 106 -1.94 10.75 3.66
N LEU A 107 -1.46 11.53 2.69
CA LEU A 107 -0.64 11.05 1.59
C LEU A 107 0.83 11.35 1.90
N PHE A 108 1.73 10.62 1.28
CA PHE A 108 3.15 10.98 1.31
C PHE A 108 3.37 12.37 0.70
N ASP A 109 4.39 13.06 1.22
CA ASP A 109 4.74 14.39 0.72
C ASP A 109 5.07 14.36 -0.78
N GLY A 110 4.56 15.35 -1.50
CA GLY A 110 4.69 15.45 -2.95
C GLY A 110 3.73 14.56 -3.77
N ALA A 111 2.89 13.71 -3.16
CA ALA A 111 2.01 12.79 -3.90
C ALA A 111 1.05 13.54 -4.83
N ILE A 112 0.32 14.53 -4.33
CA ILE A 112 -0.61 15.33 -5.16
C ILE A 112 0.13 16.07 -6.26
N GLU A 113 1.23 16.75 -5.93
CA GLU A 113 2.04 17.48 -6.89
C GLU A 113 2.57 16.58 -8.01
N LEU A 114 3.00 15.36 -7.65
CA LEU A 114 3.46 14.38 -8.62
C LEU A 114 2.31 13.91 -9.54
N LEU A 115 1.15 13.59 -8.98
CA LEU A 115 -0.01 13.13 -9.76
C LEU A 115 -0.49 14.22 -10.73
N GLU A 116 -0.52 15.48 -10.29
CA GLU A 116 -0.83 16.63 -11.15
C GLU A 116 0.19 16.82 -12.29
N TYR A 117 1.47 16.62 -12.00
CA TYR A 117 2.54 16.68 -12.98
C TYR A 117 2.45 15.58 -14.03
N LEU A 118 2.12 14.34 -13.60
CA LEU A 118 2.08 13.17 -14.50
C LEU A 118 0.81 13.11 -15.35
N LYS A 119 -0.34 13.46 -14.79
CA LYS A 119 -1.66 13.30 -15.42
C LYS A 119 -1.78 13.84 -16.85
N PRO A 120 -1.18 14.98 -17.23
CA PRO A 120 -1.30 15.49 -18.60
C PRO A 120 -0.59 14.64 -19.66
N ASN A 121 0.40 13.82 -19.26
CA ASN A 121 1.29 13.13 -20.19
C ASN A 121 1.24 11.61 -20.08
N TYR A 122 0.67 11.06 -18.99
CA TYR A 122 0.64 9.63 -18.67
C TYR A 122 -0.75 9.19 -18.26
N ASN A 123 -1.12 7.95 -18.60
CA ASN A 123 -2.24 7.28 -17.99
C ASN A 123 -1.80 6.73 -16.62
N LEU A 124 -2.51 7.08 -15.56
CA LEU A 124 -2.18 6.66 -14.22
C LEU A 124 -3.11 5.56 -13.75
N HIS A 125 -2.57 4.57 -13.08
CA HIS A 125 -3.26 3.36 -12.62
C HIS A 125 -2.81 2.98 -11.22
N ILE A 126 -3.63 2.19 -10.51
CA ILE A 126 -3.27 1.58 -9.23
C ILE A 126 -3.27 0.05 -9.36
N ILE A 127 -2.25 -0.60 -8.75
CA ILE A 127 -2.23 -2.04 -8.49
C ILE A 127 -1.94 -2.25 -7.00
N THR A 128 -2.89 -2.81 -6.24
CA THR A 128 -2.76 -2.96 -4.78
C THR A 128 -3.15 -4.35 -4.31
N ASN A 129 -2.49 -4.84 -3.23
CA ASN A 129 -2.88 -6.05 -2.53
C ASN A 129 -3.97 -5.82 -1.47
N GLY A 130 -4.34 -4.56 -1.22
CA GLY A 130 -5.35 -4.19 -0.24
C GLY A 130 -6.77 -4.57 -0.65
N PHE A 131 -7.67 -4.65 0.34
CA PHE A 131 -9.06 -5.07 0.15
C PHE A 131 -9.88 -4.01 -0.59
N ALA A 132 -10.68 -4.45 -1.56
CA ALA A 132 -11.39 -3.59 -2.51
C ALA A 132 -12.16 -2.43 -1.86
N ASP A 133 -13.01 -2.73 -0.87
CA ASP A 133 -13.85 -1.72 -0.20
C ASP A 133 -13.02 -0.68 0.56
N VAL A 134 -11.91 -1.11 1.18
CA VAL A 134 -11.03 -0.22 1.95
C VAL A 134 -10.25 0.69 1.00
N GLN A 135 -9.68 0.11 -0.07
CA GLN A 135 -8.92 0.88 -1.06
C GLN A 135 -9.79 1.89 -1.80
N PHE A 136 -11.01 1.51 -2.17
CA PHE A 136 -11.96 2.43 -2.79
C PHE A 136 -12.24 3.65 -1.88
N LYS A 137 -12.47 3.42 -0.58
CA LYS A 137 -12.69 4.51 0.37
C LYS A 137 -11.44 5.37 0.54
N LYS A 138 -10.25 4.79 0.69
CA LYS A 138 -8.98 5.52 0.78
C LYS A 138 -8.79 6.46 -0.42
N ILE A 139 -8.92 5.94 -1.63
CA ILE A 139 -8.73 6.69 -2.88
C ILE A 139 -9.72 7.85 -2.99
N ASN A 140 -10.99 7.63 -2.67
CA ASN A 140 -12.02 8.67 -2.74
C ASN A 140 -11.85 9.72 -1.64
N ASN A 141 -11.63 9.29 -0.40
CA ASN A 141 -11.52 10.20 0.73
C ASN A 141 -10.23 11.04 0.66
N SER A 142 -9.15 10.49 0.10
CA SER A 142 -7.90 11.22 -0.20
C SER A 142 -8.02 12.16 -1.41
N LYS A 143 -9.18 12.15 -2.10
CA LYS A 143 -9.46 12.99 -3.29
C LYS A 143 -8.51 12.74 -4.47
N ILE A 144 -7.94 11.54 -4.56
CA ILE A 144 -7.03 11.16 -5.65
C ILE A 144 -7.70 10.32 -6.73
N ALA A 145 -8.97 9.92 -6.57
CA ALA A 145 -9.68 9.08 -7.52
C ALA A 145 -9.62 9.59 -8.98
N ASN A 146 -9.75 10.90 -9.16
CA ASN A 146 -9.78 11.54 -10.48
C ASN A 146 -8.44 11.52 -11.23
N PHE A 147 -7.36 11.09 -10.60
CA PHE A 147 -6.07 10.94 -11.28
C PHE A 147 -5.95 9.61 -12.02
N PHE A 148 -6.66 8.57 -11.58
CA PHE A 148 -6.47 7.20 -12.05
C PHE A 148 -7.53 6.77 -13.07
N HIS A 149 -7.06 6.12 -14.14
CA HIS A 149 -7.91 5.52 -15.17
C HIS A 149 -8.43 4.15 -14.72
N THR A 150 -7.60 3.36 -14.05
CA THR A 150 -7.97 2.05 -13.51
C THR A 150 -7.41 1.83 -12.10
N VAL A 151 -8.12 1.03 -11.32
CA VAL A 151 -7.68 0.52 -10.02
C VAL A 151 -7.85 -0.98 -10.05
N THR A 152 -6.75 -1.70 -9.91
CA THR A 152 -6.70 -3.16 -9.81
C THR A 152 -6.36 -3.55 -8.37
N ASN A 153 -7.15 -4.43 -7.78
CA ASN A 153 -6.84 -5.03 -6.48
C ASN A 153 -6.74 -6.56 -6.60
N SER A 154 -6.21 -7.19 -5.56
CA SER A 154 -5.97 -8.63 -5.53
C SER A 154 -7.26 -9.47 -5.62
N GLU A 155 -8.39 -8.95 -5.14
CA GLU A 155 -9.68 -9.65 -5.24
C GLU A 155 -10.20 -9.71 -6.68
N MET A 156 -10.05 -8.61 -7.45
CA MET A 156 -10.42 -8.55 -8.87
C MET A 156 -9.55 -9.50 -9.71
N ALA A 157 -8.26 -9.56 -9.44
CA ALA A 157 -7.31 -10.39 -10.17
C ALA A 157 -7.33 -11.86 -9.73
N GLY A 158 -7.89 -12.16 -8.55
CA GLY A 158 -7.88 -13.48 -7.93
C GLY A 158 -6.52 -13.91 -7.37
N VAL A 159 -5.50 -13.06 -7.48
CA VAL A 159 -4.13 -13.29 -7.01
C VAL A 159 -3.52 -11.99 -6.47
N LYS A 160 -2.47 -12.10 -5.67
CA LYS A 160 -1.75 -10.98 -5.06
C LYS A 160 -0.40 -10.72 -5.74
N LYS A 161 0.07 -9.47 -5.79
CA LYS A 161 1.48 -9.18 -6.10
C LYS A 161 2.38 -9.98 -5.13
N PRO A 162 3.49 -10.60 -5.59
CA PRO A 162 4.17 -10.44 -6.87
C PRO A 162 3.71 -11.38 -8.00
N ASN A 163 2.58 -12.11 -7.87
CA ASN A 163 2.16 -13.02 -8.93
C ASN A 163 1.99 -12.24 -10.26
N PRO A 164 2.65 -12.67 -11.37
CA PRO A 164 2.58 -11.95 -12.65
C PRO A 164 1.17 -11.74 -13.18
N THR A 165 0.24 -12.64 -12.86
CA THR A 165 -1.15 -12.58 -13.32
C THR A 165 -1.87 -11.28 -12.90
N ILE A 166 -1.55 -10.69 -11.73
CA ILE A 166 -2.18 -9.42 -11.33
C ILE A 166 -1.71 -8.26 -12.21
N PHE A 167 -0.44 -8.28 -12.65
CA PHE A 167 0.09 -7.27 -13.57
C PHE A 167 -0.49 -7.43 -14.96
N ASP A 168 -0.58 -8.66 -15.48
CA ASP A 168 -1.24 -8.94 -16.76
C ASP A 168 -2.71 -8.48 -16.74
N PHE A 169 -3.45 -8.80 -15.66
CA PHE A 169 -4.83 -8.32 -15.46
C PHE A 169 -4.92 -6.80 -15.46
N ALA A 170 -4.00 -6.12 -14.76
CA ALA A 170 -3.98 -4.65 -14.70
C ALA A 170 -3.67 -4.02 -16.06
N LEU A 171 -2.72 -4.60 -16.81
CA LEU A 171 -2.40 -4.17 -18.18
C LEU A 171 -3.59 -4.33 -19.13
N ASP A 172 -4.28 -5.48 -19.07
CA ASP A 172 -5.47 -5.73 -19.89
C ASP A 172 -6.60 -4.74 -19.55
N LEU A 173 -6.86 -4.50 -18.25
CA LEU A 173 -7.87 -3.54 -17.80
C LEU A 173 -7.53 -2.12 -18.26
N ALA A 174 -6.26 -1.74 -18.20
CA ALA A 174 -5.75 -0.45 -18.65
C ALA A 174 -5.63 -0.33 -20.19
N LYS A 175 -5.71 -1.44 -20.93
CA LYS A 175 -5.35 -1.54 -22.36
C LYS A 175 -3.92 -1.06 -22.63
N ALA A 176 -3.05 -1.27 -21.66
CA ALA A 176 -1.64 -0.85 -21.68
C ALA A 176 -0.74 -1.98 -22.20
N LYS A 177 0.45 -1.61 -22.66
CA LYS A 177 1.48 -2.55 -23.09
C LYS A 177 2.60 -2.59 -22.07
N LYS A 178 3.08 -3.78 -21.69
CA LYS A 178 4.13 -3.93 -20.68
C LYS A 178 5.41 -3.15 -21.01
N GLU A 179 5.83 -3.12 -22.27
CA GLU A 179 7.01 -2.38 -22.74
C GLU A 179 6.88 -0.85 -22.66
N ASN A 180 5.66 -0.33 -22.44
CA ASN A 180 5.37 1.10 -22.27
C ASN A 180 4.86 1.42 -20.86
N SER A 181 4.98 0.48 -19.93
CA SER A 181 4.44 0.58 -18.58
C SER A 181 5.54 0.51 -17.52
N ILE A 182 5.32 1.22 -16.42
CA ILE A 182 6.22 1.23 -15.27
C ILE A 182 5.42 1.10 -13.98
N MET A 183 5.93 0.30 -13.04
CA MET A 183 5.40 0.16 -11.68
C MET A 183 6.21 0.99 -10.69
N ILE A 184 5.54 1.69 -9.79
CA ILE A 184 6.12 2.44 -8.68
C ILE A 184 5.53 1.87 -7.38
N GLY A 185 6.36 1.40 -6.46
CA GLY A 185 5.89 0.87 -5.19
C GLY A 185 7.00 0.74 -4.15
N ASP A 186 6.60 0.53 -2.89
CA ASP A 186 7.48 0.45 -1.72
C ASP A 186 7.94 -0.98 -1.38
N SER A 187 7.42 -1.99 -2.08
CA SER A 187 7.81 -3.38 -1.86
C SER A 187 8.77 -3.88 -2.95
N LEU A 188 10.03 -4.16 -2.56
CA LEU A 188 11.02 -4.76 -3.47
C LEU A 188 10.52 -6.06 -4.09
N ASP A 189 9.79 -6.85 -3.34
CA ASP A 189 9.29 -8.16 -3.76
C ASP A 189 7.96 -8.04 -4.53
N ALA A 190 6.95 -7.42 -3.91
CA ALA A 190 5.61 -7.38 -4.48
C ALA A 190 5.52 -6.44 -5.70
N ASP A 191 6.12 -5.25 -5.63
CA ASP A 191 5.99 -4.23 -6.66
C ASP A 191 7.13 -4.30 -7.67
N VAL A 192 8.37 -4.26 -7.19
CA VAL A 192 9.53 -4.13 -8.08
C VAL A 192 9.80 -5.45 -8.80
N GLN A 193 10.09 -6.52 -8.05
CA GLN A 193 10.40 -7.82 -8.66
C GLN A 193 9.19 -8.38 -9.40
N GLY A 194 7.99 -8.28 -8.81
CA GLY A 194 6.77 -8.73 -9.47
C GLY A 194 6.50 -8.05 -10.81
N ALA A 195 6.71 -6.72 -10.89
CA ALA A 195 6.56 -5.97 -12.15
C ALA A 195 7.63 -6.34 -13.18
N LEU A 196 8.90 -6.47 -12.76
CA LEU A 196 9.99 -6.89 -13.64
C LEU A 196 9.76 -8.29 -14.21
N ASP A 197 9.30 -9.23 -13.39
CA ASP A 197 8.97 -10.60 -13.81
C ASP A 197 7.78 -10.64 -14.77
N ALA A 198 6.84 -9.70 -14.67
CA ALA A 198 5.75 -9.53 -15.61
C ALA A 198 6.16 -8.77 -16.89
N GLY A 199 7.38 -8.21 -16.93
CA GLY A 199 7.94 -7.50 -18.07
C GLY A 199 7.65 -6.00 -18.14
N LEU A 200 7.22 -5.40 -17.05
CA LEU A 200 7.16 -3.94 -16.88
C LEU A 200 8.52 -3.40 -16.43
N ASP A 201 8.74 -2.11 -16.59
CA ASP A 201 9.80 -1.41 -15.83
C ASP A 201 9.33 -1.15 -14.39
N ALA A 202 10.27 -0.88 -13.47
CA ALA A 202 9.93 -0.62 -12.08
C ALA A 202 10.86 0.40 -11.43
N ILE A 203 10.31 1.19 -10.49
CA ILE A 203 11.07 2.07 -9.59
C ILE A 203 10.61 1.80 -8.16
N TYR A 204 11.57 1.53 -7.30
CA TYR A 204 11.36 1.33 -5.88
C TYR A 204 11.19 2.68 -5.15
N PHE A 205 10.08 2.86 -4.44
CA PHE A 205 9.91 3.97 -3.51
C PHE A 205 10.54 3.61 -2.17
N ASN A 206 11.77 4.04 -1.96
CA ASN A 206 12.61 3.75 -0.80
C ASN A 206 12.58 4.91 0.20
N GLU A 207 11.42 5.21 0.75
CA GLU A 207 11.23 6.33 1.69
C GLU A 207 12.15 6.21 2.92
N LYS A 208 12.35 4.98 3.42
CA LYS A 208 13.20 4.70 4.60
C LYS A 208 14.70 4.69 4.29
N ASN A 209 15.10 4.93 3.04
CA ASN A 209 16.51 4.93 2.60
C ASN A 209 17.29 3.67 3.02
N ILE A 210 16.66 2.50 2.93
CA ILE A 210 17.35 1.24 3.17
C ILE A 210 18.35 0.95 2.05
N GLU A 211 19.43 0.24 2.37
CA GLU A 211 20.40 -0.17 1.37
C GLU A 211 19.78 -1.16 0.39
N VAL A 212 19.95 -0.91 -0.92
CA VAL A 212 19.45 -1.76 -2.00
C VAL A 212 20.54 -2.06 -3.01
N GLU A 213 20.36 -3.12 -3.80
CA GLU A 213 21.30 -3.49 -4.86
C GLU A 213 21.42 -2.38 -5.91
N ASN A 214 22.63 -2.19 -6.45
CA ASN A 214 22.96 -1.09 -7.37
C ASN A 214 22.17 -1.11 -8.70
N ASN A 215 21.58 -2.24 -9.07
CA ASN A 215 20.77 -2.39 -10.27
C ASN A 215 19.30 -1.98 -10.09
N ILE A 216 18.86 -1.73 -8.87
CA ILE A 216 17.48 -1.34 -8.57
C ILE A 216 17.35 0.18 -8.70
N LYS A 217 16.52 0.63 -9.65
CA LYS A 217 16.12 2.03 -9.72
C LYS A 217 15.28 2.37 -8.50
N HIS A 218 15.67 3.39 -7.76
CA HIS A 218 14.91 3.83 -6.59
C HIS A 218 14.89 5.34 -6.44
N ILE A 219 13.92 5.80 -5.65
CA ILE A 219 13.73 7.18 -5.21
C ILE A 219 13.42 7.17 -3.73
N SER A 220 13.81 8.21 -3.00
CA SER A 220 13.46 8.39 -1.58
C SER A 220 12.35 9.42 -1.35
N HIS A 221 12.03 10.19 -2.38
CA HIS A 221 10.94 11.16 -2.37
C HIS A 221 10.16 11.09 -3.68
N LEU A 222 8.84 11.17 -3.62
CA LEU A 222 7.98 10.99 -4.80
C LEU A 222 8.29 11.95 -5.94
N LEU A 223 8.62 13.21 -5.65
CA LEU A 223 8.94 14.20 -6.68
C LEU A 223 10.21 13.89 -7.48
N GLU A 224 11.04 12.95 -6.99
CA GLU A 224 12.20 12.49 -7.76
C GLU A 224 11.81 11.72 -9.03
N LEU A 225 10.57 11.19 -9.09
CA LEU A 225 10.05 10.58 -10.31
C LEU A 225 10.08 11.52 -11.51
N LYS A 226 10.01 12.84 -11.32
CA LYS A 226 10.16 13.85 -12.37
C LYS A 226 11.50 13.78 -13.12
N LYS A 227 12.50 13.09 -12.57
CA LYS A 227 13.79 12.83 -13.25
C LYS A 227 13.70 11.68 -14.28
N TYR A 228 12.70 10.80 -14.13
CA TYR A 228 12.50 9.60 -14.93
C TYR A 228 11.34 9.74 -15.93
N LEU A 229 10.30 10.49 -15.54
CA LEU A 229 9.06 10.69 -16.27
C LEU A 229 8.80 12.13 -16.67
#